data_76a7733f1c6c90aafac4cf89e4afeaa3
#
_entry.id   76a7733f1c6c90aafac4cf89e4afeaa3
#
_cell.length_a   1.000
_cell.length_b   1.000
_cell.length_c   1.000
_cell.angle_alpha   90.00
_cell.angle_beta   90.00
_cell.angle_gamma   90.00
#
_symmetry.space_group_name_H-M   'P 1'
#
loop_
_entity.id
_entity.type
_entity.pdbx_description
1 polymer ?
#
loop_
_entity_poly.entity_id
_entity_poly.type
_entity_poly.pdbx_seq_one_letter_code
_entity_poly.pdbx_strand_id
1 'polypeptide(L)'
;MSAVSKTLATALATVLATSAFAQSAKDVRGGTPYAIIENEPAAKLIVDPPIAEGLAQGAFWAQYRVENVRIVQVFGPGGLDVSPRIGHLHINVDDLPWIWADASDNNTVDIAQLPPGEHKVKIDLVDANHNVFPGQSVTLNFTVPEYEAMKH
;
A
#
# COMPACT_ATOMS: atom_id res chain seq x y z
N MET A 1 -62.37 37.55 49.88
CA MET A 1 -62.05 36.18 49.41
C MET A 1 -61.19 36.32 48.21
N SER A 2 -59.90 36.16 48.40
CA SER A 2 -58.88 36.40 47.36
C SER A 2 -58.41 35.06 46.78
N ALA A 3 -58.59 34.86 45.48
CA ALA A 3 -58.16 33.68 44.78
C ALA A 3 -56.76 33.96 44.24
N VAL A 4 -55.78 33.22 44.76
CA VAL A 4 -54.37 33.26 44.24
C VAL A 4 -54.26 32.27 43.10
N SER A 5 -54.05 32.82 41.92
CA SER A 5 -53.80 32.03 40.71
C SER A 5 -52.33 31.66 40.65
N LYS A 6 -52.01 30.35 40.73
CA LYS A 6 -50.63 29.83 40.58
C LYS A 6 -50.41 29.54 39.11
N THR A 7 -49.66 30.35 38.44
CA THR A 7 -49.14 30.09 37.08
C THR A 7 -47.94 29.17 37.16
N LEU A 8 -48.10 27.98 36.60
CA LEU A 8 -47.02 26.98 36.46
C LEU A 8 -46.24 27.31 35.18
N ALA A 9 -45.02 27.78 35.32
CA ALA A 9 -44.12 28.02 34.21
C ALA A 9 -43.40 26.70 33.86
N THR A 10 -43.78 26.09 32.75
CA THR A 10 -43.09 24.92 32.20
C THR A 10 -41.90 25.37 31.40
N ALA A 11 -40.70 25.19 31.93
CA ALA A 11 -39.45 25.44 31.20
C ALA A 11 -39.19 24.29 30.23
N LEU A 12 -39.32 24.55 28.93
CA LEU A 12 -39.00 23.62 27.87
C LEU A 12 -37.46 23.67 27.63
N ALA A 13 -36.75 22.69 28.16
CA ALA A 13 -35.28 22.53 27.90
C ALA A 13 -35.09 21.93 26.51
N THR A 14 -34.76 22.74 25.54
CA THR A 14 -34.31 22.31 24.20
C THR A 14 -32.90 21.77 24.31
N VAL A 15 -32.73 20.44 24.29
CA VAL A 15 -31.43 19.79 24.14
C VAL A 15 -31.00 19.93 22.67
N LEU A 16 -30.10 20.85 22.41
CA LEU A 16 -29.37 20.94 21.15
C LEU A 16 -28.42 19.74 21.06
N ALA A 17 -28.84 18.71 20.35
CA ALA A 17 -27.95 17.62 19.98
C ALA A 17 -26.92 18.15 18.96
N THR A 18 -25.73 18.51 19.44
CA THR A 18 -24.60 18.78 18.56
C THR A 18 -24.17 17.45 17.95
N SER A 19 -24.39 17.27 16.65
CA SER A 19 -23.86 16.14 15.90
C SER A 19 -22.35 16.23 15.96
N ALA A 20 -21.72 15.37 16.76
CA ALA A 20 -20.30 15.17 16.73
C ALA A 20 -19.96 14.47 15.39
N PHE A 21 -19.47 15.21 14.42
CA PHE A 21 -18.89 14.59 13.24
C PHE A 21 -17.62 13.87 13.68
N ALA A 22 -17.61 12.55 13.53
CA ALA A 22 -16.39 11.78 13.76
C ALA A 22 -15.36 12.19 12.71
N GLN A 23 -14.32 12.88 13.15
CA GLN A 23 -13.17 13.18 12.29
C GLN A 23 -12.37 11.91 12.06
N SER A 24 -11.95 11.67 10.81
CA SER A 24 -11.04 10.56 10.53
C SER A 24 -9.68 10.83 11.17
N ALA A 25 -8.90 9.76 11.42
CA ALA A 25 -7.53 9.91 11.92
C ALA A 25 -6.66 10.75 10.96
N LYS A 26 -7.01 10.77 9.68
CA LYS A 26 -6.36 11.59 8.66
C LYS A 26 -6.71 13.07 8.81
N ASP A 27 -7.97 13.39 9.14
CA ASP A 27 -8.41 14.78 9.37
C ASP A 27 -7.81 15.35 10.66
N VAL A 28 -7.68 14.52 11.69
CA VAL A 28 -7.08 14.92 12.98
C VAL A 28 -5.57 15.17 12.87
N ARG A 29 -4.86 14.36 12.07
CA ARG A 29 -3.40 14.54 11.90
C ARG A 29 -3.05 15.71 11.01
N GLY A 30 -3.99 16.23 10.22
CA GLY A 30 -3.70 17.17 9.17
C GLY A 30 -2.77 16.58 8.12
N GLY A 31 -2.61 17.22 6.97
CA GLY A 31 -1.48 16.93 6.11
C GLY A 31 -0.21 17.34 6.86
N THR A 32 0.66 16.39 7.19
CA THR A 32 2.00 16.74 7.63
C THR A 32 2.59 17.60 6.51
N PRO A 33 3.01 18.85 6.77
CA PRO A 33 3.68 19.63 5.74
C PRO A 33 4.93 18.84 5.35
N TYR A 34 4.93 18.28 4.15
CA TYR A 34 6.11 17.63 3.60
C TYR A 34 7.14 18.72 3.36
N ALA A 35 8.16 18.78 4.22
CA ALA A 35 9.33 19.57 3.90
C ALA A 35 10.03 18.87 2.71
N ILE A 36 10.26 19.61 1.65
CA ILE A 36 11.07 19.12 0.54
C ILE A 36 12.43 18.70 1.08
N ILE A 37 12.80 17.44 0.83
CA ILE A 37 14.12 16.94 1.21
C ILE A 37 15.07 17.29 0.06
N GLU A 38 15.97 18.24 0.33
CA GLU A 38 17.04 18.55 -0.62
C GLU A 38 18.04 17.37 -0.68
N ASN A 39 18.42 16.96 -1.88
CA ASN A 39 19.38 15.87 -2.10
C ASN A 39 18.96 14.53 -1.47
N GLU A 40 17.75 14.10 -1.75
CA GLU A 40 17.27 12.79 -1.31
C GLU A 40 18.27 11.68 -1.69
N PRO A 41 18.63 10.78 -0.76
CA PRO A 41 19.45 9.61 -1.08
C PRO A 41 18.83 8.77 -2.18
N ALA A 42 19.63 7.95 -2.87
CA ALA A 42 19.14 7.08 -3.93
C ALA A 42 18.06 6.11 -3.40
N ALA A 43 17.03 5.89 -4.20
CA ALA A 43 16.04 4.87 -3.92
C ALA A 43 16.70 3.48 -3.87
N LYS A 44 16.22 2.57 -3.03
CA LYS A 44 16.77 1.23 -2.92
C LYS A 44 15.66 0.22 -2.76
N LEU A 45 15.76 -0.88 -3.49
CA LEU A 45 14.91 -2.06 -3.39
C LEU A 45 15.72 -3.22 -2.81
N ILE A 46 15.18 -3.89 -1.81
CA ILE A 46 15.72 -5.10 -1.22
C ILE A 46 14.61 -6.14 -1.27
N VAL A 47 14.87 -7.29 -1.88
CA VAL A 47 13.91 -8.39 -1.98
C VAL A 47 14.57 -9.63 -1.41
N ASP A 48 13.89 -10.28 -0.48
CA ASP A 48 14.35 -11.52 0.10
C ASP A 48 14.00 -12.71 -0.84
N PRO A 49 14.72 -13.84 -0.75
CA PRO A 49 14.35 -15.04 -1.50
C PRO A 49 12.91 -15.48 -1.22
N PRO A 50 12.25 -16.17 -2.18
CA PRO A 50 10.90 -16.66 -1.96
C PRO A 50 10.85 -17.70 -0.84
N ILE A 51 9.75 -17.73 -0.09
CA ILE A 51 9.53 -18.62 1.03
C ILE A 51 9.26 -20.04 0.53
N ALA A 52 10.06 -21.01 0.97
CA ALA A 52 10.00 -22.40 0.49
C ALA A 52 8.64 -23.06 0.73
N GLU A 53 8.01 -22.76 1.86
CA GLU A 53 6.69 -23.29 2.21
C GLU A 53 5.59 -22.81 1.25
N GLY A 54 5.73 -21.59 0.73
CA GLY A 54 4.84 -21.08 -0.33
C GLY A 54 5.05 -21.81 -1.63
N LEU A 55 6.31 -21.96 -2.07
CA LEU A 55 6.64 -22.69 -3.30
C LEU A 55 6.13 -24.13 -3.28
N ALA A 56 6.18 -24.79 -2.12
CA ALA A 56 5.65 -26.15 -1.95
C ALA A 56 4.13 -26.25 -2.16
N GLN A 57 3.43 -25.12 -2.26
CA GLN A 57 1.98 -25.02 -2.47
C GLN A 57 1.64 -24.29 -3.79
N GLY A 58 2.62 -24.06 -4.65
CA GLY A 58 2.43 -23.32 -5.90
C GLY A 58 2.23 -21.81 -5.69
N ALA A 59 2.75 -21.27 -4.57
CA ALA A 59 2.68 -19.86 -4.27
C ALA A 59 4.08 -19.25 -4.11
N PHE A 60 4.31 -18.14 -4.79
CA PHE A 60 5.50 -17.32 -4.58
C PHE A 60 5.18 -16.26 -3.53
N TRP A 61 5.88 -16.29 -2.41
CA TRP A 61 5.83 -15.29 -1.37
C TRP A 61 7.24 -14.77 -1.14
N ALA A 62 7.46 -13.50 -1.43
CA ALA A 62 8.74 -12.84 -1.20
C ALA A 62 8.52 -11.53 -0.45
N GLN A 63 9.29 -11.31 0.61
CA GLN A 63 9.30 -10.06 1.33
C GLN A 63 10.18 -9.04 0.63
N TYR A 64 9.76 -7.79 0.65
CA TYR A 64 10.56 -6.68 0.15
C TYR A 64 10.64 -5.52 1.14
N ARG A 65 11.65 -4.71 0.97
CA ARG A 65 11.83 -3.43 1.66
C ARG A 65 12.31 -2.39 0.68
N VAL A 66 11.86 -1.17 0.86
CA VAL A 66 12.35 -0.03 0.10
C VAL A 66 12.98 1.01 1.05
N GLU A 67 14.03 1.67 0.58
CA GLU A 67 14.66 2.78 1.29
C GLU A 67 14.62 4.02 0.40
N ASN A 68 14.44 5.20 1.02
CA ASN A 68 14.42 6.50 0.36
C ASN A 68 13.36 6.66 -0.74
N VAL A 69 12.27 5.91 -0.63
CA VAL A 69 11.09 6.00 -1.47
C VAL A 69 9.89 5.53 -0.67
N ARG A 70 8.73 6.09 -0.90
CA ARG A 70 7.47 5.66 -0.31
C ARG A 70 6.62 4.98 -1.37
N ILE A 71 6.14 3.79 -1.07
CA ILE A 71 5.18 3.10 -1.93
C ILE A 71 3.80 3.73 -1.73
N VAL A 72 3.23 4.29 -2.78
CA VAL A 72 1.91 4.94 -2.74
C VAL A 72 1.20 4.85 -4.09
N GLN A 73 -0.13 4.88 -4.07
CA GLN A 73 -0.98 4.81 -5.26
C GLN A 73 -1.14 6.21 -5.91
N VAL A 74 -0.01 6.80 -6.30
CA VAL A 74 0.03 8.08 -7.03
C VAL A 74 0.83 7.87 -8.30
N PHE A 75 0.21 8.14 -9.43
CA PHE A 75 0.75 7.88 -10.76
C PHE A 75 0.80 9.15 -11.60
N GLY A 76 1.70 9.17 -12.55
CA GLY A 76 1.86 10.23 -13.52
C GLY A 76 2.95 11.26 -13.17
N PRO A 77 3.24 12.16 -14.12
CA PRO A 77 4.40 13.06 -14.03
C PRO A 77 4.36 14.02 -12.84
N GLY A 78 3.19 14.42 -12.36
CA GLY A 78 3.06 15.27 -11.17
C GLY A 78 3.57 14.61 -9.88
N GLY A 79 3.67 13.28 -9.85
CA GLY A 79 4.24 12.55 -8.73
C GLY A 79 5.77 12.65 -8.64
N LEU A 80 6.44 13.08 -9.70
CA LEU A 80 7.90 13.24 -9.72
C LEU A 80 8.39 14.42 -8.85
N ASP A 81 7.51 15.39 -8.62
CA ASP A 81 7.81 16.58 -7.82
C ASP A 81 7.50 16.36 -6.32
N VAL A 82 7.01 15.18 -5.94
CA VAL A 82 6.66 14.86 -4.55
C VAL A 82 7.92 14.55 -3.75
N SER A 83 8.06 15.16 -2.58
CA SER A 83 9.13 14.87 -1.62
C SER A 83 8.50 14.58 -0.23
N PRO A 84 8.90 13.52 0.52
CA PRO A 84 9.85 12.48 0.09
C PRO A 84 9.37 11.71 -1.14
N ARG A 85 10.35 11.29 -1.94
CA ARG A 85 10.15 10.54 -3.21
C ARG A 85 9.13 9.43 -3.06
N ILE A 86 8.27 9.29 -4.07
CA ILE A 86 7.24 8.26 -4.14
C ILE A 86 7.44 7.33 -5.33
N GLY A 87 6.88 6.12 -5.23
CA GLY A 87 6.97 5.14 -6.29
C GLY A 87 6.06 3.94 -6.01
N HIS A 88 6.25 2.89 -6.81
CA HIS A 88 5.55 1.62 -6.66
C HIS A 88 6.39 0.48 -7.26
N LEU A 89 5.92 -0.74 -7.16
CA LEU A 89 6.59 -1.88 -7.80
C LEU A 89 5.93 -2.21 -9.14
N HIS A 90 6.75 -2.58 -10.10
CA HIS A 90 6.33 -3.33 -11.28
C HIS A 90 6.77 -4.78 -11.13
N ILE A 91 5.85 -5.71 -11.34
CA ILE A 91 6.09 -7.13 -11.19
C ILE A 91 5.78 -7.84 -12.50
N ASN A 92 6.74 -8.62 -12.98
CA ASN A 92 6.62 -9.45 -14.17
C ASN A 92 6.96 -10.91 -13.83
N VAL A 93 6.16 -11.83 -14.33
CA VAL A 93 6.33 -13.27 -14.16
C VAL A 93 6.63 -13.91 -15.50
N ASP A 94 7.67 -14.76 -15.57
CA ASP A 94 8.04 -15.60 -16.69
C ASP A 94 8.09 -14.89 -18.05
N ASP A 95 8.52 -13.63 -18.06
CA ASP A 95 8.52 -12.76 -19.24
C ASP A 95 7.16 -12.62 -19.95
N LEU A 96 6.06 -12.79 -19.22
CA LEU A 96 4.73 -12.55 -19.75
C LEU A 96 4.64 -11.12 -20.32
N PRO A 97 3.83 -10.90 -21.38
CA PRO A 97 3.78 -9.60 -22.06
C PRO A 97 3.09 -8.51 -21.25
N TRP A 98 2.69 -8.79 -20.02
CA TRP A 98 2.06 -7.85 -19.10
C TRP A 98 2.82 -7.79 -17.77
N ILE A 99 2.74 -6.65 -17.14
CA ILE A 99 3.25 -6.40 -15.80
C ILE A 99 2.11 -5.80 -14.97
N TRP A 100 2.13 -6.02 -13.68
CA TRP A 100 1.21 -5.28 -12.80
C TRP A 100 1.96 -4.33 -11.90
N ALA A 101 1.29 -3.24 -11.53
CA ALA A 101 1.78 -2.29 -10.56
C ALA A 101 1.27 -2.67 -9.17
N ASP A 102 2.17 -2.84 -8.21
CA ASP A 102 1.85 -2.99 -6.80
C ASP A 102 2.25 -1.73 -6.04
N ALA A 103 1.24 -1.05 -5.53
CA ALA A 103 1.38 0.15 -4.71
C ALA A 103 0.70 -0.02 -3.34
N SER A 104 0.58 -1.27 -2.86
CA SER A 104 -0.11 -1.62 -1.62
C SER A 104 0.70 -1.33 -0.36
N ASP A 105 2.04 -1.27 -0.47
CA ASP A 105 2.98 -1.07 0.66
C ASP A 105 2.82 -2.13 1.78
N ASN A 106 2.49 -3.36 1.40
CA ASN A 106 2.29 -4.46 2.34
C ASN A 106 3.58 -5.27 2.63
N ASN A 107 4.70 -4.88 2.03
CA ASN A 107 6.03 -5.48 2.18
C ASN A 107 6.15 -6.93 1.69
N THR A 108 5.17 -7.43 0.94
CA THR A 108 5.17 -8.80 0.41
C THR A 108 4.65 -8.80 -1.02
N VAL A 109 5.31 -9.56 -1.88
CA VAL A 109 4.80 -9.90 -3.22
C VAL A 109 4.24 -11.32 -3.15
N ASP A 110 2.94 -11.45 -3.42
CA ASP A 110 2.21 -12.70 -3.36
C ASP A 110 1.70 -13.09 -4.76
N ILE A 111 2.12 -14.27 -5.24
CA ILE A 111 1.67 -14.82 -6.51
C ILE A 111 1.22 -16.26 -6.25
N ALA A 112 -0.02 -16.55 -6.55
CA ALA A 112 -0.59 -17.87 -6.33
C ALA A 112 -0.80 -18.64 -7.64
N GLN A 113 -0.99 -19.94 -7.53
CA GLN A 113 -1.32 -20.85 -8.63
C GLN A 113 -0.23 -20.95 -9.71
N LEU A 114 1.02 -20.84 -9.31
CA LEU A 114 2.13 -21.15 -10.19
C LEU A 114 2.18 -22.67 -10.41
N PRO A 115 2.20 -23.14 -11.67
CA PRO A 115 2.34 -24.56 -11.93
C PRO A 115 3.71 -25.10 -11.46
N PRO A 116 3.87 -26.41 -11.28
CA PRO A 116 5.18 -26.97 -11.06
C PRO A 116 6.14 -26.69 -12.22
N GLY A 117 7.39 -26.37 -11.89
CA GLY A 117 8.42 -26.05 -12.88
C GLY A 117 9.31 -24.88 -12.51
N GLU A 118 10.12 -24.47 -13.46
CA GLU A 118 11.01 -23.31 -13.33
C GLU A 118 10.26 -22.02 -13.58
N HIS A 119 10.47 -21.04 -12.72
CA HIS A 119 9.83 -19.73 -12.78
C HIS A 119 10.82 -18.60 -12.55
N LYS A 120 10.42 -17.44 -13.02
CA LYS A 120 11.16 -16.19 -12.84
C LYS A 120 10.21 -15.06 -12.47
N VAL A 121 10.49 -14.35 -11.40
CA VAL A 121 9.79 -13.12 -11.02
C VAL A 121 10.78 -11.97 -11.06
N LYS A 122 10.48 -10.95 -11.84
CA LYS A 122 11.21 -9.69 -11.90
C LYS A 122 10.41 -8.62 -11.16
N ILE A 123 11.07 -7.90 -10.25
CA ILE A 123 10.49 -6.83 -9.46
C ILE A 123 11.33 -5.58 -9.71
N ASP A 124 10.70 -4.55 -10.28
CA ASP A 124 11.30 -3.25 -10.52
C ASP A 124 10.69 -2.23 -9.55
N LEU A 125 11.53 -1.43 -8.89
CA LEU A 125 11.07 -0.25 -8.17
C LEU A 125 11.03 0.90 -9.16
N VAL A 126 9.85 1.50 -9.34
CA VAL A 126 9.61 2.56 -10.31
C VAL A 126 9.11 3.83 -9.64
N ASP A 127 9.36 4.97 -10.29
CA ASP A 127 8.81 6.26 -9.89
C ASP A 127 7.31 6.36 -10.24
N ALA A 128 6.69 7.48 -9.88
CA ALA A 128 5.29 7.74 -10.18
C ALA A 128 4.95 7.76 -11.69
N ASN A 129 5.93 7.95 -12.55
CA ASN A 129 5.78 7.97 -14.01
C ASN A 129 6.29 6.67 -14.67
N HIS A 130 6.38 5.58 -13.89
CA HIS A 130 6.76 4.23 -14.32
C HIS A 130 8.21 4.07 -14.83
N ASN A 131 9.10 5.01 -14.53
CA ASN A 131 10.51 4.85 -14.84
C ASN A 131 11.20 4.07 -13.71
N VAL A 132 11.97 3.05 -14.07
CA VAL A 132 12.74 2.26 -13.10
C VAL A 132 13.81 3.14 -12.46
N PHE A 133 13.88 3.16 -11.14
CA PHE A 133 14.99 3.79 -10.44
C PHE A 133 16.30 3.08 -10.79
N PRO A 134 17.40 3.81 -11.06
CA PRO A 134 18.65 3.23 -11.52
C PRO A 134 19.13 2.09 -10.60
N GLY A 135 19.31 0.90 -11.17
CA GLY A 135 19.80 -0.27 -10.47
C GLY A 135 18.78 -0.93 -9.51
N GLN A 136 17.50 -0.52 -9.54
CA GLN A 136 16.49 -1.03 -8.62
C GLN A 136 15.58 -2.06 -9.30
N SER A 137 16.20 -3.09 -9.88
CA SER A 137 15.56 -4.28 -10.45
C SER A 137 16.12 -5.52 -9.79
N VAL A 138 15.24 -6.41 -9.31
CA VAL A 138 15.62 -7.70 -8.75
C VAL A 138 14.92 -8.79 -9.55
N THR A 139 15.66 -9.81 -9.96
CA THR A 139 15.11 -11.00 -10.61
C THR A 139 15.37 -12.22 -9.73
N LEU A 140 14.32 -12.92 -9.38
CA LEU A 140 14.36 -14.17 -8.62
C LEU A 140 14.00 -15.33 -9.55
N ASN A 141 14.92 -16.30 -9.67
CA ASN A 141 14.66 -17.57 -10.35
C ASN A 141 14.46 -18.63 -9.27
N PHE A 142 13.44 -19.46 -9.42
CA PHE A 142 13.07 -20.47 -8.46
C PHE A 142 12.35 -21.64 -9.14
N THR A 143 12.23 -22.76 -8.45
CA THR A 143 11.50 -23.93 -8.93
C THR A 143 10.30 -24.16 -8.01
N VAL A 144 9.12 -24.28 -8.58
CA VAL A 144 7.91 -24.76 -7.89
C VAL A 144 7.92 -26.30 -7.98
N PRO A 145 7.97 -27.02 -6.83
CA PRO A 145 7.92 -28.49 -6.85
C PRO A 145 6.54 -29.00 -7.27
N GLU A 146 6.46 -30.30 -7.61
CA GLU A 146 5.17 -30.96 -7.77
C GLU A 146 4.34 -30.86 -6.49
N TYR A 147 3.08 -30.44 -6.60
CA TYR A 147 2.15 -30.33 -5.48
C TYR A 147 0.75 -30.78 -5.92
N GLU A 148 -0.02 -31.29 -4.98
CA GLU A 148 -1.44 -31.54 -5.23
C GLU A 148 -2.22 -30.23 -5.17
N ALA A 149 -2.73 -29.77 -6.32
CA ALA A 149 -3.60 -28.59 -6.35
C ALA A 149 -4.83 -28.85 -5.48
N MET A 150 -5.14 -27.90 -4.60
CA MET A 150 -6.36 -27.98 -3.80
C MET A 150 -7.56 -28.02 -4.75
N LYS A 151 -8.31 -29.13 -4.73
CA LYS A 151 -9.58 -29.25 -5.42
C LYS A 151 -10.63 -28.44 -4.67
N HIS A 152 -11.08 -27.37 -5.29
CA HIS A 152 -12.23 -26.58 -4.82
C HIS A 152 -13.53 -27.22 -5.24
#